data_ca5c61e7f5f2273083422eeed572aee0
#
_entry.id   ca5c61e7f5f2273083422eeed572aee0
#
_cell.length_a   1.000
_cell.length_b   1.000
_cell.length_c   1.000
_cell.angle_alpha   90.00
_cell.angle_beta   90.00
_cell.angle_gamma   90.00
#
_symmetry.space_group_name_H-M   'P 1'
#
loop_
_entity.id
_entity.type
_entity.pdbx_description
1 polymer ?
#
loop_
_entity_poly.entity_id
_entity_poly.type
_entity_poly.pdbx_seq_one_letter_code
_entity_poly.pdbx_strand_id
1 'polypeptide(L)'
;MIKKVKKEALTTAHYALLYEADPSKKMVEDYITRGICFDYQTEELQGILVLLPTHPRTLEIVNIAVSEESRGRGIGQELLHFAIDFAKKEKYDSLEIGTGSTGFQQLYLYQKVGFRMTHIEPDFFIHHYDEPIMENGLPLKDMGRLRLHLS
;
A
#
# COMPACT_ATOMS: atom_id res chain seq x y z
N MET A 1 -12.16 -2.40 14.03
CA MET A 1 -12.39 -2.38 12.61
C MET A 1 -11.17 -2.81 11.82
N ILE A 2 -9.97 -2.38 12.21
CA ILE A 2 -8.74 -2.86 11.56
C ILE A 2 -8.18 -3.99 12.40
N LYS A 3 -8.00 -5.15 11.77
CA LYS A 3 -7.52 -6.37 12.45
C LYS A 3 -6.42 -7.02 11.63
N LYS A 4 -5.48 -7.63 12.34
CA LYS A 4 -4.46 -8.46 11.72
C LYS A 4 -5.08 -9.73 11.15
N VAL A 5 -4.67 -10.11 9.94
CA VAL A 5 -5.18 -11.29 9.24
C VAL A 5 -4.01 -12.18 8.87
N LYS A 6 -4.09 -13.44 9.24
CA LYS A 6 -3.07 -14.42 8.83
C LYS A 6 -3.26 -14.77 7.37
N LYS A 7 -2.16 -15.08 6.69
CA LYS A 7 -2.19 -15.46 5.28
C LYS A 7 -3.23 -16.55 4.99
N GLU A 8 -3.30 -17.55 5.87
CA GLU A 8 -4.21 -18.68 5.70
C GLU A 8 -5.69 -18.29 5.81
N ALA A 9 -5.98 -17.15 6.41
CA ALA A 9 -7.34 -16.66 6.57
C ALA A 9 -7.77 -15.70 5.46
N LEU A 10 -6.90 -15.39 4.51
CA LEU A 10 -7.23 -14.50 3.40
C LEU A 10 -8.21 -15.17 2.45
N THR A 11 -9.25 -14.45 2.08
CA THR A 11 -10.31 -14.93 1.19
C THR A 11 -10.12 -14.38 -0.23
N THR A 12 -10.97 -14.84 -1.14
CA THR A 12 -11.01 -14.30 -2.51
C THR A 12 -11.22 -12.79 -2.51
N ALA A 13 -12.05 -12.29 -1.60
CA ALA A 13 -12.31 -10.85 -1.49
C ALA A 13 -11.05 -10.08 -1.08
N HIS A 14 -10.25 -10.62 -0.18
CA HIS A 14 -8.97 -10.02 0.20
C HIS A 14 -8.04 -9.93 -1.01
N TYR A 15 -7.90 -11.03 -1.75
CA TYR A 15 -7.02 -11.06 -2.92
C TYR A 15 -7.51 -10.12 -4.02
N ALA A 16 -8.82 -9.97 -4.18
CA ALA A 16 -9.37 -9.01 -5.14
C ALA A 16 -8.91 -7.58 -4.85
N LEU A 17 -8.91 -7.19 -3.57
CA LEU A 17 -8.41 -5.88 -3.17
C LEU A 17 -6.91 -5.74 -3.41
N LEU A 18 -6.14 -6.77 -3.06
CA LEU A 18 -4.69 -6.77 -3.26
C LEU A 18 -4.32 -6.60 -4.73
N TYR A 19 -4.99 -7.34 -5.60
CA TYR A 19 -4.70 -7.29 -7.04
C TYR A 19 -5.20 -6.00 -7.70
N GLU A 20 -6.19 -5.37 -7.12
CA GLU A 20 -6.64 -4.07 -7.62
C GLU A 20 -5.56 -3.00 -7.41
N ALA A 21 -4.89 -3.04 -6.25
CA ALA A 21 -3.80 -2.12 -5.98
C ALA A 21 -2.50 -2.53 -6.67
N ASP A 22 -2.29 -3.83 -6.88
CA ASP A 22 -1.05 -4.36 -7.46
C ASP A 22 -1.39 -5.57 -8.34
N PRO A 23 -1.42 -5.40 -9.68
CA PRO A 23 -1.84 -6.48 -10.57
C PRO A 23 -0.83 -7.63 -10.70
N SER A 24 0.36 -7.52 -10.12
CA SER A 24 1.34 -8.60 -10.18
C SER A 24 1.07 -9.64 -9.11
N LYS A 25 0.57 -10.81 -9.53
CA LYS A 25 0.34 -11.92 -8.61
C LYS A 25 1.62 -12.37 -7.92
N LYS A 26 2.71 -12.36 -8.66
CA LYS A 26 4.02 -12.76 -8.14
C LYS A 26 4.46 -11.84 -7.00
N MET A 27 4.33 -10.54 -7.19
CA MET A 27 4.71 -9.58 -6.16
C MET A 27 3.80 -9.68 -4.94
N VAL A 28 2.50 -9.79 -5.15
CA VAL A 28 1.53 -9.95 -4.05
C VAL A 28 1.85 -11.20 -3.23
N GLU A 29 2.06 -12.35 -3.90
CA GLU A 29 2.39 -13.60 -3.19
C GLU A 29 3.66 -13.45 -2.35
N ASP A 30 4.66 -12.76 -2.88
CA ASP A 30 5.90 -12.56 -2.15
C ASP A 30 5.68 -11.77 -0.88
N TYR A 31 5.10 -10.57 -0.97
CA TYR A 31 5.00 -9.73 0.24
C TYR A 31 3.87 -10.16 1.19
N ILE A 32 2.86 -10.87 0.71
CA ILE A 32 1.84 -11.44 1.60
C ILE A 32 2.45 -12.53 2.48
N THR A 33 3.42 -13.27 1.94
CA THR A 33 4.12 -14.33 2.68
C THR A 33 5.07 -13.76 3.72
N ARG A 34 5.76 -12.68 3.40
CA ARG A 34 6.80 -12.09 4.27
C ARG A 34 6.28 -10.98 5.18
N GLY A 35 5.19 -10.36 4.82
CA GLY A 35 4.69 -9.16 5.50
C GLY A 35 3.61 -9.44 6.52
N ILE A 36 3.06 -8.36 7.05
CA ILE A 36 1.96 -8.38 8.02
C ILE A 36 0.75 -7.77 7.34
N CYS A 37 -0.36 -8.52 7.30
CA CYS A 37 -1.58 -8.09 6.66
C CYS A 37 -2.62 -7.67 7.69
N PHE A 38 -3.32 -6.58 7.41
CA PHE A 38 -4.44 -6.10 8.21
C PHE A 38 -5.63 -5.87 7.29
N ASP A 39 -6.83 -6.07 7.79
CA ASP A 39 -8.02 -5.73 7.02
C ASP A 39 -8.91 -4.74 7.79
N TYR A 40 -9.74 -4.04 7.04
CA TYR A 40 -10.75 -3.14 7.56
C TYR A 40 -12.10 -3.76 7.23
N GLN A 41 -12.78 -4.25 8.26
CA GLN A 41 -14.09 -4.86 8.09
C GLN A 41 -15.10 -4.25 9.03
N THR A 42 -16.31 -4.07 8.52
CA THR A 42 -17.52 -3.88 9.30
C THR A 42 -18.39 -5.10 9.04
N GLU A 43 -19.45 -4.96 8.27
CA GLU A 43 -20.24 -6.12 7.82
C GLU A 43 -19.56 -6.80 6.64
N GLU A 44 -18.82 -6.02 5.85
CA GLU A 44 -18.11 -6.50 4.67
C GLU A 44 -16.65 -6.07 4.73
N LEU A 45 -15.81 -6.74 3.95
CA LEU A 45 -14.42 -6.34 3.77
C LEU A 45 -14.39 -5.05 2.96
N GLN A 46 -13.79 -4.01 3.52
CA GLN A 46 -13.75 -2.69 2.91
C GLN A 46 -12.35 -2.20 2.59
N GLY A 47 -11.34 -2.76 3.22
CA GLY A 47 -9.97 -2.32 2.97
C GLY A 47 -8.93 -3.34 3.40
N ILE A 48 -7.72 -3.16 2.90
CA ILE A 48 -6.60 -4.03 3.21
C ILE A 48 -5.31 -3.20 3.29
N LEU A 49 -4.39 -3.65 4.14
CA LEU A 49 -3.10 -3.01 4.35
C LEU A 49 -2.06 -4.10 4.56
N VAL A 50 -0.95 -4.02 3.82
CA VAL A 50 0.17 -4.95 4.01
C VAL A 50 1.42 -4.15 4.32
N LEU A 51 2.08 -4.51 5.42
CA LEU A 51 3.30 -3.88 5.89
C LEU A 51 4.45 -4.88 5.82
N LEU A 52 5.61 -4.42 5.41
CA LEU A 52 6.79 -5.27 5.24
C LEU A 52 8.04 -4.54 5.73
N PRO A 53 8.81 -5.13 6.68
CA PRO A 53 10.13 -4.58 7.00
C PRO A 53 11.05 -4.76 5.79
N THR A 54 11.64 -3.67 5.31
CA THR A 54 12.49 -3.70 4.11
C THR A 54 13.96 -3.45 4.42
N HIS A 55 14.23 -2.58 5.37
CA HIS A 55 15.58 -2.29 5.84
C HIS A 55 15.55 -2.23 7.35
N PRO A 56 16.67 -2.30 8.03
CA PRO A 56 16.69 -2.12 9.47
C PRO A 56 16.00 -0.82 9.85
N ARG A 57 15.07 -0.89 10.81
CA ARG A 57 14.32 0.24 11.33
C ARG A 57 13.41 0.93 10.31
N THR A 58 13.16 0.28 9.17
CA THR A 58 12.30 0.80 8.10
C THR A 58 11.17 -0.17 7.82
N LEU A 59 9.94 0.34 7.83
CA LEU A 59 8.75 -0.42 7.48
C LEU A 59 8.17 0.18 6.19
N GLU A 60 7.71 -0.67 5.31
CA GLU A 60 7.10 -0.21 4.06
C GLU A 60 5.65 -0.64 3.98
N ILE A 61 4.78 0.28 3.50
CA ILE A 61 3.43 -0.08 3.09
C ILE A 61 3.55 -0.60 1.66
N VAL A 62 3.45 -1.91 1.51
CA VAL A 62 3.62 -2.53 0.18
C VAL A 62 2.30 -2.72 -0.55
N ASN A 63 1.18 -2.64 0.16
CA ASN A 63 -0.14 -2.66 -0.46
C ASN A 63 -1.12 -1.96 0.46
N ILE A 64 -1.95 -1.10 -0.10
CA ILE A 64 -3.07 -0.47 0.60
C ILE A 64 -4.19 -0.29 -0.42
N ALA A 65 -5.38 -0.78 -0.09
CA ALA A 65 -6.52 -0.72 -1.00
C ALA A 65 -7.82 -0.58 -0.24
N VAL A 66 -8.76 0.13 -0.83
CA VAL A 66 -10.12 0.30 -0.31
C VAL A 66 -11.08 -0.14 -1.41
N SER A 67 -12.08 -0.92 -1.06
CA SER A 67 -13.07 -1.38 -2.03
C SER A 67 -13.77 -0.20 -2.69
N GLU A 68 -14.12 -0.35 -3.95
CA GLU A 68 -14.73 0.73 -4.74
C GLU A 68 -15.97 1.31 -4.06
N GLU A 69 -16.83 0.43 -3.53
CA GLU A 69 -18.06 0.85 -2.86
C GLU A 69 -17.82 1.62 -1.57
N SER A 70 -16.64 1.48 -0.99
CA SER A 70 -16.31 2.08 0.31
C SER A 70 -15.44 3.32 0.21
N ARG A 71 -15.07 3.74 -1.01
CA ARG A 71 -14.24 4.91 -1.22
C ARG A 71 -14.98 6.20 -0.86
N GLY A 72 -14.21 7.23 -0.54
CA GLY A 72 -14.75 8.53 -0.16
C GLY A 72 -15.26 8.61 1.28
N ARG A 73 -14.96 7.62 2.11
CA ARG A 73 -15.38 7.57 3.51
C ARG A 73 -14.22 7.72 4.50
N GLY A 74 -13.02 8.00 4.00
CA GLY A 74 -11.86 8.17 4.86
C GLY A 74 -11.17 6.88 5.30
N ILE A 75 -11.54 5.73 4.75
CA ILE A 75 -10.96 4.44 5.16
C ILE A 75 -9.47 4.37 4.78
N GLY A 76 -9.11 4.85 3.60
CA GLY A 76 -7.71 4.89 3.19
C GLY A 76 -6.86 5.70 4.14
N GLN A 77 -7.36 6.85 4.57
CA GLN A 77 -6.66 7.69 5.53
C GLN A 77 -6.57 7.02 6.90
N GLU A 78 -7.62 6.32 7.34
CA GLU A 78 -7.58 5.54 8.58
C GLU A 78 -6.53 4.43 8.52
N LEU A 79 -6.43 3.75 7.39
CA LEU A 79 -5.42 2.70 7.20
C LEU A 79 -4.00 3.29 7.24
N LEU A 80 -3.80 4.46 6.64
CA LEU A 80 -2.50 5.14 6.70
C LEU A 80 -2.14 5.55 8.12
N HIS A 81 -3.09 6.10 8.86
CA HIS A 81 -2.84 6.47 10.26
C HIS A 81 -2.57 5.25 11.13
N PHE A 82 -3.27 4.14 10.85
CA PHE A 82 -3.01 2.89 11.54
C PHE A 82 -1.58 2.42 11.28
N ALA A 83 -1.12 2.49 10.04
CA ALA A 83 0.24 2.10 9.67
C ALA A 83 1.28 2.96 10.39
N ILE A 84 1.04 4.27 10.47
CA ILE A 84 1.94 5.20 11.16
C ILE A 84 2.01 4.85 12.65
N ASP A 85 0.85 4.66 13.29
CA ASP A 85 0.79 4.33 14.71
C ASP A 85 1.46 2.98 15.00
N PHE A 86 1.21 1.99 14.15
CA PHE A 86 1.84 0.68 14.26
C PHE A 86 3.37 0.81 14.16
N ALA A 87 3.86 1.54 13.17
CA ALA A 87 5.29 1.72 12.96
C ALA A 87 5.96 2.41 14.16
N LYS A 88 5.31 3.42 14.72
CA LYS A 88 5.81 4.09 15.92
C LYS A 88 5.85 3.17 17.12
N LYS A 89 4.78 2.42 17.32
CA LYS A 89 4.67 1.48 18.44
C LYS A 89 5.73 0.39 18.38
N GLU A 90 6.01 -0.09 17.17
CA GLU A 90 7.02 -1.12 16.94
C GLU A 90 8.43 -0.54 16.79
N LYS A 91 8.59 0.76 17.02
CA LYS A 91 9.88 1.46 17.08
C LYS A 91 10.66 1.48 15.79
N TYR A 92 9.95 1.57 14.67
CA TYR A 92 10.59 1.86 13.38
C TYR A 92 10.95 3.35 13.31
N ASP A 93 12.01 3.67 12.60
CA ASP A 93 12.42 5.06 12.40
C ASP A 93 11.73 5.71 11.20
N SER A 94 11.39 4.90 10.21
CA SER A 94 10.82 5.40 8.95
C SER A 94 9.73 4.47 8.45
N LEU A 95 8.71 5.08 7.86
CA LEU A 95 7.68 4.38 7.11
C LEU A 95 7.76 4.83 5.67
N GLU A 96 7.80 3.88 4.73
CA GLU A 96 7.90 4.18 3.31
C GLU A 96 6.71 3.66 2.54
N ILE A 97 6.43 4.30 1.42
CA ILE A 97 5.39 3.88 0.50
C ILE A 97 5.79 4.28 -0.92
N GLY A 98 5.47 3.42 -1.89
CA GLY A 98 5.68 3.72 -3.30
C GLY A 98 4.35 3.79 -4.01
N THR A 99 4.28 4.60 -5.05
CA THR A 99 3.10 4.65 -5.90
C THR A 99 3.50 5.03 -7.31
N GLY A 100 2.64 4.69 -8.28
CA GLY A 100 2.87 5.09 -9.65
C GLY A 100 2.88 6.60 -9.80
N SER A 101 3.75 7.11 -10.66
CA SER A 101 3.86 8.55 -10.92
C SER A 101 2.58 9.15 -11.49
N THR A 102 1.69 8.32 -12.03
CA THR A 102 0.40 8.74 -12.57
C THR A 102 -0.76 8.57 -11.59
N GLY A 103 -0.48 8.11 -10.37
CA GLY A 103 -1.47 7.95 -9.30
C GLY A 103 -1.67 9.25 -8.53
N PHE A 104 -2.31 10.24 -9.16
CA PHE A 104 -2.38 11.59 -8.61
C PHE A 104 -3.13 11.67 -7.29
N GLN A 105 -4.19 10.86 -7.11
CA GLN A 105 -4.96 10.84 -5.88
C GLN A 105 -4.15 10.26 -4.73
N GLN A 106 -3.40 9.21 -4.98
CA GLN A 106 -2.52 8.59 -4.00
C GLN A 106 -1.40 9.54 -3.61
N LEU A 107 -0.78 10.19 -4.59
CA LEU A 107 0.29 11.16 -4.31
C LEU A 107 -0.23 12.30 -3.44
N TYR A 108 -1.43 12.78 -3.72
CA TYR A 108 -2.05 13.82 -2.91
C TYR A 108 -2.27 13.33 -1.48
N LEU A 109 -2.91 12.17 -1.32
CA LEU A 109 -3.28 11.63 -0.02
C LEU A 109 -2.06 11.37 0.86
N TYR A 110 -1.02 10.75 0.30
CA TYR A 110 0.18 10.40 1.06
C TYR A 110 0.90 11.65 1.55
N GLN A 111 1.00 12.68 0.72
CA GLN A 111 1.62 13.93 1.13
C GLN A 111 0.77 14.68 2.15
N LYS A 112 -0.55 14.62 2.02
CA LYS A 112 -1.47 15.21 2.98
C LYS A 112 -1.28 14.60 4.37
N VAL A 113 -1.03 13.31 4.43
CA VAL A 113 -0.83 12.59 5.70
C VAL A 113 0.55 12.85 6.29
N GLY A 114 1.50 13.33 5.49
CA GLY A 114 2.82 13.72 5.98
C GLY A 114 4.00 13.05 5.29
N PHE A 115 3.76 12.15 4.35
CA PHE A 115 4.84 11.54 3.59
C PHE A 115 5.49 12.58 2.67
N ARG A 116 6.77 12.43 2.42
CA ARG A 116 7.50 13.29 1.52
C ARG A 116 8.16 12.49 0.42
N MET A 117 8.19 13.07 -0.79
CA MET A 117 8.86 12.45 -1.94
C MET A 117 10.35 12.33 -1.66
N THR A 118 10.95 11.19 -1.91
CA THR A 118 12.38 10.98 -1.76
C THR A 118 13.07 10.81 -3.10
N HIS A 119 12.51 9.99 -3.98
CA HIS A 119 13.10 9.75 -5.29
C HIS A 119 12.11 9.07 -6.21
N ILE A 120 12.48 8.92 -7.46
CA ILE A 120 11.71 8.22 -8.48
C ILE A 120 12.53 7.04 -8.96
N GLU A 121 11.87 5.89 -9.13
CA GLU A 121 12.49 4.72 -9.78
C GLU A 121 12.00 4.68 -11.22
N PRO A 122 12.83 5.14 -12.19
CA PRO A 122 12.41 5.16 -13.59
C PRO A 122 12.13 3.75 -14.11
N ASP A 123 11.08 3.63 -14.92
CA ASP A 123 10.71 2.39 -15.60
C ASP A 123 10.42 1.21 -14.67
N PHE A 124 10.10 1.48 -13.40
CA PHE A 124 9.79 0.42 -12.44
C PHE A 124 8.68 -0.49 -12.96
N PHE A 125 7.60 0.10 -13.47
CA PHE A 125 6.43 -0.66 -13.91
C PHE A 125 6.64 -1.32 -15.27
N ILE A 126 7.67 -0.93 -16.00
CA ILE A 126 8.07 -1.60 -17.23
C ILE A 126 8.90 -2.83 -16.90
N HIS A 127 9.82 -2.72 -15.95
CA HIS A 127 10.72 -3.80 -15.59
C HIS A 127 10.07 -4.90 -14.76
N HIS A 128 9.11 -4.55 -13.90
CA HIS A 128 8.56 -5.49 -12.93
C HIS A 128 7.17 -6.02 -13.26
N TYR A 129 6.55 -5.52 -14.32
CA TYR A 129 5.21 -5.93 -14.71
C TYR A 129 5.22 -6.40 -16.15
N ASP A 130 4.50 -7.50 -16.40
CA ASP A 130 4.53 -8.16 -17.73
C ASP A 130 3.73 -7.39 -18.77
N GLU A 131 2.73 -6.63 -18.36
CA GLU A 131 1.86 -5.93 -19.29
C GLU A 131 1.82 -4.43 -19.01
N PRO A 132 1.61 -3.61 -20.05
CA PRO A 132 1.48 -2.17 -19.85
C PRO A 132 0.31 -1.84 -18.94
N ILE A 133 0.53 -0.86 -18.06
CA ILE A 133 -0.50 -0.39 -17.13
C ILE A 133 -0.87 1.03 -17.51
N MET A 134 -2.18 1.30 -17.60
CA MET A 134 -2.69 2.65 -17.83
C MET A 134 -3.31 3.15 -16.52
N GLU A 135 -3.01 4.37 -16.15
CA GLU A 135 -3.58 4.97 -14.95
C GLU A 135 -3.84 6.45 -15.21
N ASN A 136 -5.07 6.88 -14.94
CA ASN A 136 -5.49 8.27 -15.21
C ASN A 136 -5.23 8.68 -16.66
N GLY A 137 -5.39 7.76 -17.60
CA GLY A 137 -5.23 8.03 -19.03
C GLY A 137 -3.78 8.13 -19.49
N LEU A 138 -2.83 7.80 -18.64
CA LEU A 138 -1.40 7.87 -18.95
C LEU A 138 -0.75 6.50 -18.81
N PRO A 139 0.26 6.20 -19.64
CA PRO A 139 1.05 4.99 -19.42
C PRO A 139 1.80 5.10 -18.09
N LEU A 140 1.63 4.12 -17.22
CA LEU A 140 2.32 4.07 -15.94
C LEU A 140 3.69 3.44 -16.15
N LYS A 141 4.76 4.20 -15.94
CA LYS A 141 6.13 3.75 -16.14
C LYS A 141 6.96 3.83 -14.88
N ASP A 142 6.86 4.92 -14.16
CA ASP A 142 7.77 5.27 -13.08
C ASP A 142 7.11 5.15 -11.72
N MET A 143 7.90 4.77 -10.70
CA MET A 143 7.41 4.72 -9.32
C MET A 143 7.96 5.91 -8.54
N GLY A 144 7.07 6.65 -7.89
CA GLY A 144 7.44 7.65 -6.91
C GLY A 144 7.58 7.00 -5.54
N ARG A 145 8.69 7.28 -4.85
CA ARG A 145 8.94 6.79 -3.49
C ARG A 145 8.75 7.91 -2.50
N LEU A 146 8.06 7.60 -1.40
CA LEU A 146 7.79 8.57 -0.35
C LEU A 146 8.19 8.00 1.00
N ARG A 147 8.52 8.88 1.94
CA ARG A 147 8.96 8.47 3.28
C ARG A 147 8.37 9.41 4.34
N LEU A 148 8.05 8.82 5.48
CA LEU A 148 7.66 9.55 6.68
C LEU A 148 8.63 9.19 7.79
N HIS A 149 9.31 10.18 8.37
CA HIS A 149 10.15 9.96 9.55
C HIS A 149 9.27 9.86 10.78
N LEU A 150 9.57 8.88 11.63
CA LEU A 150 8.83 8.58 12.85
C LEU A 150 9.70 8.97 14.02
N SER A 151 9.52 10.13 14.53
CA SER A 151 10.33 10.59 15.66
C SER A 151 9.53 10.66 16.93
#